data_77785e0e81d2824031041a19a3e77ffc
#
_entry.id   77785e0e81d2824031041a19a3e77ffc
#
_cell.length_a   1.000
_cell.length_b   1.000
_cell.length_c   1.000
_cell.angle_alpha   90.00
_cell.angle_beta   90.00
_cell.angle_gamma   90.00
#
_symmetry.space_group_name_H-M   'P 1'
#
loop_
_entity.id
_entity.type
_entity.pdbx_description
1 polymer ?
#
loop_
_entity_poly.entity_id
_entity_poly.type
_entity_poly.pdbx_seq_one_letter_code
_entity_poly.pdbx_strand_id
1 'polypeptide(L)'
;MTHPVDPVPDAPADRPPSVDRLARSLADIGLPHPLLVDAARSAVAGGDPATATERARTIAEATHRAMLTEVVNATGVLLHTNLGRAPWGASVGSNRYAALEFDLSTGGRGSRQDRAPRL
;
A
#
# COMPACT_ATOMS: atom_id res chain seq x y z
N MET A 1 17.98 33.95 -35.29
CA MET A 1 16.90 34.54 -34.46
C MET A 1 16.30 33.43 -33.64
N THR A 2 16.81 33.25 -32.43
CA THR A 2 16.31 32.23 -31.47
C THR A 2 15.18 32.87 -30.67
N HIS A 3 13.97 32.34 -30.81
CA HIS A 3 12.83 32.75 -30.00
C HIS A 3 13.05 32.23 -28.56
N PRO A 4 12.96 33.07 -27.52
CA PRO A 4 12.96 32.60 -26.17
C PRO A 4 11.65 31.81 -25.93
N VAL A 5 11.78 30.58 -25.45
CA VAL A 5 10.63 29.79 -24.99
C VAL A 5 10.22 30.39 -23.66
N ASP A 6 9.06 31.03 -23.61
CA ASP A 6 8.46 31.50 -22.37
C ASP A 6 8.29 30.32 -21.40
N PRO A 7 8.62 30.48 -20.12
CA PRO A 7 8.38 29.43 -19.12
C PRO A 7 6.88 29.18 -19.03
N VAL A 8 6.50 27.92 -19.19
CA VAL A 8 5.12 27.46 -18.97
C VAL A 8 4.72 27.87 -17.54
N PRO A 9 3.61 28.63 -17.36
CA PRO A 9 3.19 29.08 -16.04
C PRO A 9 2.99 27.87 -15.14
N ASP A 10 3.60 27.95 -13.95
CA ASP A 10 3.45 26.97 -12.88
C ASP A 10 1.97 26.75 -12.60
N ALA A 11 1.55 25.49 -12.61
CA ALA A 11 0.14 25.16 -12.42
C ALA A 11 -0.35 25.75 -11.09
N PRO A 12 -1.56 26.33 -11.01
CA PRO A 12 -2.04 26.96 -9.79
C PRO A 12 -1.99 25.96 -8.63
N ALA A 13 -1.45 26.40 -7.49
CA ALA A 13 -1.22 25.62 -6.27
C ALA A 13 -2.51 24.98 -5.68
N ASP A 14 -3.65 25.32 -6.24
CA ASP A 14 -4.99 24.92 -5.78
C ASP A 14 -5.55 23.66 -6.50
N ARG A 15 -4.80 23.07 -7.46
CA ARG A 15 -5.24 21.89 -8.16
C ARG A 15 -4.54 20.63 -7.63
N PRO A 16 -5.30 19.62 -7.18
CA PRO A 16 -4.69 18.38 -6.72
C PRO A 16 -3.84 17.72 -7.82
N PRO A 17 -2.72 17.10 -7.47
CA PRO A 17 -1.91 16.37 -8.44
C PRO A 17 -2.73 15.28 -9.11
N SER A 18 -2.43 14.96 -10.37
CA SER A 18 -3.12 13.85 -11.03
C SER A 18 -2.82 12.53 -10.32
N VAL A 19 -3.84 11.70 -10.15
CA VAL A 19 -3.73 10.38 -9.48
C VAL A 19 -2.59 9.55 -10.06
N ASP A 20 -2.45 9.55 -11.40
CA ASP A 20 -1.42 8.80 -12.10
C ASP A 20 0.01 9.31 -11.78
N ARG A 21 0.21 10.63 -11.77
CA ARG A 21 1.50 11.22 -11.38
C ARG A 21 1.82 10.86 -9.93
N LEU A 22 0.84 10.95 -9.05
CA LEU A 22 0.99 10.65 -7.64
C LEU A 22 1.32 9.16 -7.43
N ALA A 23 0.62 8.25 -8.10
CA ALA A 23 0.90 6.82 -8.03
C ALA A 23 2.32 6.48 -8.51
N ARG A 24 2.78 7.10 -9.60
CA ARG A 24 4.17 6.90 -10.10
C ARG A 24 5.23 7.40 -9.12
N SER A 25 4.97 8.50 -8.40
CA SER A 25 5.92 9.01 -7.41
C SER A 25 6.08 8.12 -6.18
N LEU A 26 5.24 7.10 -6.02
CA LEU A 26 5.26 6.13 -4.92
C LEU A 26 5.87 4.77 -5.33
N ALA A 27 6.42 4.65 -6.54
CA ALA A 27 6.93 3.38 -7.06
C ALA A 27 8.07 2.78 -6.20
N ASP A 28 8.79 3.61 -5.46
CA ASP A 28 9.84 3.23 -4.52
C ASP A 28 9.35 2.38 -3.34
N ILE A 29 8.05 2.41 -3.03
CA ILE A 29 7.45 1.65 -1.91
C ILE A 29 7.36 0.14 -2.24
N GLY A 30 7.44 -0.24 -3.52
CA GLY A 30 7.43 -1.64 -3.92
C GLY A 30 6.05 -2.32 -3.93
N LEU A 31 4.97 -1.54 -3.83
CA LEU A 31 3.61 -2.05 -4.00
C LEU A 31 3.26 -2.25 -5.48
N PRO A 32 2.39 -3.21 -5.81
CA PRO A 32 1.76 -3.32 -7.12
C PRO A 32 1.09 -2.00 -7.53
N HIS A 33 1.24 -1.60 -8.80
CA HIS A 33 0.72 -0.33 -9.31
C HIS A 33 -0.77 -0.05 -8.99
N PRO A 34 -1.70 -1.02 -9.06
CA PRO A 34 -3.10 -0.78 -8.67
C PRO A 34 -3.26 -0.28 -7.24
N LEU A 35 -2.46 -0.78 -6.29
CA LEU A 35 -2.50 -0.34 -4.89
C LEU A 35 -1.93 1.07 -4.70
N LEU A 36 -0.92 1.45 -5.48
CA LEU A 36 -0.41 2.82 -5.51
C LEU A 36 -1.47 3.78 -6.06
N VAL A 37 -2.22 3.36 -7.08
CA VAL A 37 -3.34 4.15 -7.63
C VAL A 37 -4.46 4.31 -6.59
N ASP A 38 -4.80 3.27 -5.84
CA ASP A 38 -5.81 3.32 -4.79
C ASP A 38 -5.38 4.26 -3.64
N ALA A 39 -4.12 4.19 -3.23
CA ALA A 39 -3.55 5.11 -2.23
C ALA A 39 -3.60 6.56 -2.72
N ALA A 40 -3.23 6.80 -3.99
CA ALA A 40 -3.27 8.13 -4.60
C ALA A 40 -4.71 8.68 -4.69
N ARG A 41 -5.69 7.86 -5.10
CA ARG A 41 -7.11 8.25 -5.13
C ARG A 41 -7.62 8.61 -3.74
N SER A 42 -7.34 7.78 -2.75
CA SER A 42 -7.74 8.03 -1.36
C SER A 42 -7.14 9.32 -0.83
N ALA A 43 -5.88 9.59 -1.15
CA ALA A 43 -5.21 10.82 -0.75
C ALA A 43 -5.82 12.07 -1.39
N VAL A 44 -6.15 12.01 -2.69
CA VAL A 44 -6.79 13.14 -3.40
C VAL A 44 -8.21 13.38 -2.88
N ALA A 45 -8.97 12.34 -2.58
CA ALA A 45 -10.31 12.44 -2.03
C ALA A 45 -10.34 12.95 -0.58
N GLY A 46 -9.25 12.80 0.16
CA GLY A 46 -9.18 13.07 1.61
C GLY A 46 -8.97 14.53 2.01
N GLY A 47 -8.98 15.52 1.10
CA GLY A 47 -8.92 16.95 1.46
C GLY A 47 -7.82 17.77 0.76
N ASP A 48 -7.04 18.54 1.49
CA ASP A 48 -6.11 19.55 1.00
C ASP A 48 -5.13 19.03 -0.08
N PRO A 49 -5.13 19.64 -1.28
CA PRO A 49 -4.21 19.30 -2.37
C PRO A 49 -2.73 19.41 -1.99
N ALA A 50 -2.37 20.36 -1.13
CA ALA A 50 -0.99 20.61 -0.74
C ALA A 50 -0.37 19.42 0.02
N THR A 51 -1.17 18.67 0.77
CA THR A 51 -0.73 17.52 1.56
C THR A 51 -1.03 16.17 0.91
N ALA A 52 -1.60 16.18 -0.31
CA ALA A 52 -2.00 14.95 -1.02
C ALA A 52 -0.85 13.97 -1.24
N THR A 53 0.36 14.47 -1.54
CA THR A 53 1.53 13.62 -1.78
C THR A 53 1.98 12.89 -0.51
N GLU A 54 2.03 13.60 0.60
CA GLU A 54 2.42 13.03 1.89
C GLU A 54 1.38 12.03 2.39
N ARG A 55 0.09 12.37 2.26
CA ARG A 55 -1.00 11.43 2.59
C ARG A 55 -0.94 10.16 1.74
N ALA A 56 -0.70 10.30 0.44
CA ALA A 56 -0.59 9.14 -0.45
C ALA A 56 0.55 8.21 -0.05
N ARG A 57 1.70 8.77 0.32
CA ARG A 57 2.84 8.00 0.83
C ARG A 57 2.49 7.29 2.13
N THR A 58 1.90 7.99 3.08
CA THR A 58 1.47 7.41 4.36
C THR A 58 0.50 6.24 4.17
N ILE A 59 -0.49 6.39 3.28
CA ILE A 59 -1.46 5.34 2.96
C ILE A 59 -0.78 4.15 2.29
N ALA A 60 0.11 4.40 1.31
CA ALA A 60 0.81 3.34 0.59
C ALA A 60 1.75 2.55 1.52
N GLU A 61 2.52 3.22 2.37
CA GLU A 61 3.39 2.59 3.36
C GLU A 61 2.60 1.78 4.40
N ALA A 62 1.45 2.29 4.86
CA ALA A 62 0.56 1.56 5.75
C ALA A 62 0.01 0.29 5.06
N THR A 63 -0.38 0.41 3.79
CA THR A 63 -0.84 -0.72 2.97
C THR A 63 0.29 -1.75 2.81
N HIS A 64 1.50 -1.32 2.48
CA HIS A 64 2.66 -2.21 2.34
C HIS A 64 2.95 -2.97 3.64
N ARG A 65 2.94 -2.29 4.80
CA ARG A 65 3.13 -2.93 6.11
C ARG A 65 2.01 -3.91 6.47
N ALA A 66 0.78 -3.66 6.01
CA ALA A 66 -0.36 -4.53 6.27
C ALA A 66 -0.41 -5.78 5.37
N MET A 67 0.39 -5.81 4.29
CA MET A 67 0.43 -6.96 3.39
C MET A 67 1.30 -8.06 3.98
N LEU A 68 0.80 -9.30 3.94
CA LEU A 68 1.46 -10.57 4.31
C LEU A 68 2.63 -10.42 5.29
N THR A 69 2.42 -9.66 6.37
CA THR A 69 3.42 -9.49 7.43
C THR A 69 3.70 -10.83 8.09
N GLU A 70 4.97 -11.18 8.18
CA GLU A 70 5.41 -12.37 8.92
C GLU A 70 5.16 -12.18 10.42
N VAL A 71 4.63 -13.21 11.06
CA VAL A 71 4.28 -13.18 12.48
C VAL A 71 4.77 -14.45 13.18
N VAL A 72 5.00 -14.33 14.50
CA VAL A 72 5.27 -15.48 15.34
C VAL A 72 3.96 -16.06 15.83
N ASN A 73 3.69 -17.32 15.51
CA ASN A 73 2.50 -18.00 16.02
C ASN A 73 2.76 -18.54 17.42
N ALA A 74 2.35 -17.79 18.43
CA ALA A 74 2.44 -18.16 19.85
C ALA A 74 1.12 -18.70 20.42
N THR A 75 0.16 -19.04 19.55
CA THR A 75 -1.19 -19.48 19.98
C THR A 75 -1.25 -20.93 20.47
N GLY A 76 -0.23 -21.74 20.20
CA GLY A 76 -0.25 -23.19 20.42
C GLY A 76 -1.04 -23.98 19.37
N VAL A 77 -1.68 -23.31 18.40
CA VAL A 77 -2.42 -23.94 17.30
C VAL A 77 -1.56 -24.01 16.05
N LEU A 78 -1.10 -25.20 15.67
CA LEU A 78 -0.18 -25.39 14.55
C LEU A 78 -0.80 -24.99 13.21
N LEU A 79 -2.07 -25.36 12.97
CA LEU A 79 -2.83 -25.04 11.75
C LEU A 79 -3.80 -23.89 12.00
N HIS A 80 -3.25 -22.72 12.33
CA HIS A 80 -4.07 -21.55 12.66
C HIS A 80 -4.67 -20.94 11.39
N THR A 81 -5.99 -20.96 11.25
CA THR A 81 -6.70 -20.55 10.03
C THR A 81 -6.48 -19.10 9.63
N ASN A 82 -6.37 -18.18 10.59
CA ASN A 82 -6.17 -16.76 10.31
C ASN A 82 -4.70 -16.40 10.00
N LEU A 83 -3.76 -17.30 10.31
CA LEU A 83 -2.32 -17.12 10.10
C LEU A 83 -1.78 -17.92 8.89
N GLY A 84 -2.64 -18.20 7.92
CA GLY A 84 -2.23 -18.92 6.70
C GLY A 84 -2.02 -20.42 6.93
N ARG A 85 -2.54 -20.97 8.05
CA ARG A 85 -2.43 -22.36 8.51
C ARG A 85 -1.03 -22.71 8.99
N ALA A 86 -0.21 -23.41 8.20
CA ALA A 86 1.16 -23.77 8.57
C ALA A 86 2.17 -23.19 7.58
N PRO A 87 3.38 -22.85 8.04
CA PRO A 87 4.48 -22.50 7.13
C PRO A 87 4.79 -23.68 6.20
N TRP A 88 5.03 -23.39 4.92
CA TRP A 88 5.42 -24.38 3.93
C TRP A 88 6.90 -24.21 3.59
N GLY A 89 7.70 -25.26 3.81
CA GLY A 89 9.15 -25.22 3.60
C GLY A 89 9.61 -25.33 2.14
N ALA A 90 8.72 -25.27 1.16
CA ALA A 90 9.10 -25.26 -0.24
C ALA A 90 9.65 -23.88 -0.64
N SER A 91 10.48 -23.85 -1.68
CA SER A 91 11.25 -22.68 -2.14
C SER A 91 10.45 -21.46 -2.63
N VAL A 92 9.16 -21.43 -2.41
CA VAL A 92 8.26 -20.34 -2.80
C VAL A 92 7.88 -19.54 -1.57
N GLY A 93 8.72 -18.59 -1.20
CA GLY A 93 8.46 -17.68 -0.10
C GLY A 93 9.08 -18.08 1.24
N SER A 94 8.65 -17.44 2.29
CA SER A 94 9.09 -17.62 3.67
C SER A 94 8.49 -18.88 4.29
N ASN A 95 9.25 -19.56 5.15
CA ASN A 95 8.75 -20.65 5.99
C ASN A 95 8.09 -20.16 7.30
N ARG A 96 7.65 -18.90 7.31
CA ARG A 96 7.01 -18.25 8.45
C ARG A 96 5.51 -18.16 8.28
N TYR A 97 4.81 -17.91 9.38
CA TYR A 97 3.39 -17.60 9.35
C TYR A 97 3.15 -16.21 8.76
N ALA A 98 2.06 -16.04 8.04
CA ALA A 98 1.63 -14.75 7.50
C ALA A 98 0.28 -14.34 8.12
N ALA A 99 0.09 -13.05 8.35
CA ALA A 99 -1.16 -12.49 8.88
C ALA A 99 -2.23 -12.39 7.77
N LEU A 100 -2.61 -13.54 7.18
CA LEU A 100 -3.51 -13.59 6.02
C LEU A 100 -4.93 -13.13 6.34
N GLU A 101 -5.49 -13.61 7.45
CA GLU A 101 -6.83 -13.26 7.95
C GLU A 101 -6.78 -12.69 9.37
N PHE A 102 -5.63 -12.14 9.76
CA PHE A 102 -5.44 -11.55 11.07
C PHE A 102 -5.11 -10.07 10.93
N ASP A 103 -5.87 -9.21 11.57
CA ASP A 103 -5.61 -7.79 11.62
C ASP A 103 -4.71 -7.47 12.81
N LEU A 104 -3.45 -7.12 12.51
CA LEU A 104 -2.44 -6.81 13.53
C LEU A 104 -2.76 -5.53 14.32
N SER A 105 -3.58 -4.63 13.77
CA SER A 105 -3.94 -3.37 14.41
C SER A 105 -5.02 -3.53 15.47
N THR A 106 -5.97 -4.43 15.23
CA THR A 106 -7.11 -4.69 16.11
C THR A 106 -6.96 -5.95 16.95
N GLY A 107 -6.03 -6.82 16.59
CA GLY A 107 -5.86 -8.13 17.21
C GLY A 107 -6.98 -9.13 16.89
N GLY A 108 -7.83 -8.81 15.92
CA GLY A 108 -8.98 -9.58 15.52
C GLY A 108 -8.86 -10.29 14.17
N ARG A 109 -9.94 -10.98 13.79
CA ARG A 109 -10.03 -11.60 12.47
C ARG A 109 -10.28 -10.54 11.40
N GLY A 110 -9.40 -10.47 10.40
CA GLY A 110 -9.58 -9.69 9.19
C GLY A 110 -10.19 -10.50 8.04
N SER A 111 -10.39 -9.86 6.89
CA SER A 111 -10.87 -10.50 5.67
C SER A 111 -9.72 -10.97 4.79
N ARG A 112 -9.80 -12.21 4.32
CA ARG A 112 -8.89 -12.74 3.29
C ARG A 112 -9.01 -11.95 1.98
N GLN A 113 -10.22 -11.49 1.65
CA GLN A 113 -10.50 -10.77 0.41
C GLN A 113 -9.80 -9.41 0.36
N ASP A 114 -9.46 -8.82 1.49
CA ASP A 114 -8.79 -7.52 1.54
C ASP A 114 -7.29 -7.63 1.24
N ARG A 115 -6.69 -8.80 1.43
CA ARG A 115 -5.24 -9.01 1.29
C ARG A 115 -4.84 -9.93 0.15
N ALA A 116 -5.46 -11.10 0.02
CA ALA A 116 -5.07 -12.10 -0.98
C ALA A 116 -5.28 -11.67 -2.44
N PRO A 117 -6.35 -10.96 -2.84
CA PRO A 117 -6.52 -10.51 -4.23
C PRO A 117 -5.60 -9.35 -4.64
N ARG A 118 -4.87 -8.78 -3.70
CA ARG A 118 -3.99 -7.64 -3.93
C ARG A 118 -2.53 -8.03 -4.12
N LEU A 119 -2.25 -9.32 -4.06
CA LEU A 119 -0.94 -9.93 -4.34
C LEU A 119 -0.83 -10.32 -5.81
#